data_891797d5bc5764b6bd96bf8a82cba772
#
_entry.id   891797d5bc5764b6bd96bf8a82cba772
#
_cell.length_a   1.000
_cell.length_b   1.000
_cell.length_c   1.000
_cell.angle_alpha   90.00
_cell.angle_beta   90.00
_cell.angle_gamma   90.00
#
_symmetry.space_group_name_H-M   'P 1'
#
loop_
_entity.id
_entity.type
_entity.pdbx_description
1 polymer ?
#
loop_
_entity_poly.entity_id
_entity_poly.type
_entity_poly.pdbx_seq_one_letter_code
_entity_poly.pdbx_strand_id
1 'polypeptide(L)'
;MPFVDTSTLPVIERPPGWHRRYFHSTHVTFAHYDFKRGSSIHEHFHSQEEVYEVIEGELEVIIDGVAQIARAGLVAIVPGNVRHSVKALSDGRAIIVDHPLRPDFG
;
A
#
# COMPACT_ATOMS: atom_id res chain seq x y z
N MET A 1 1.19 10.49 -23.07
CA MET A 1 2.40 9.65 -23.07
C MET A 1 2.13 8.38 -22.28
N PRO A 2 2.51 7.16 -22.80
CA PRO A 2 2.29 5.91 -22.07
C PRO A 2 3.32 5.62 -20.98
N PHE A 3 4.26 6.52 -20.71
CA PHE A 3 5.31 6.31 -19.71
C PHE A 3 5.17 7.30 -18.56
N VAL A 4 5.39 6.79 -17.35
CA VAL A 4 5.48 7.59 -16.12
C VAL A 4 6.88 7.41 -15.54
N ASP A 5 7.61 8.50 -15.37
CA ASP A 5 8.89 8.47 -14.66
C ASP A 5 8.60 8.64 -13.16
N THR A 6 8.65 7.53 -12.43
CA THR A 6 8.30 7.54 -11.00
C THR A 6 9.28 8.37 -10.17
N SER A 7 10.51 8.60 -10.67
CA SER A 7 11.48 9.42 -9.96
C SER A 7 11.10 10.89 -9.91
N THR A 8 10.21 11.33 -10.80
CA THR A 8 9.73 12.72 -10.85
C THR A 8 8.46 12.94 -10.00
N LEU A 9 7.86 11.88 -9.49
CA LEU A 9 6.65 11.99 -8.68
C LEU A 9 7.00 12.53 -7.29
N PRO A 10 6.17 13.41 -6.72
CA PRO A 10 6.41 13.89 -5.36
C PRO A 10 6.31 12.76 -4.34
N VAL A 11 7.18 12.82 -3.32
CA VAL A 11 7.10 11.91 -2.18
C VAL A 11 6.17 12.52 -1.16
N ILE A 12 5.15 11.77 -0.74
CA ILE A 12 4.19 12.20 0.26
C ILE A 12 4.31 11.28 1.46
N GLU A 13 4.55 11.85 2.64
CA GLU A 13 4.56 11.08 3.88
C GLU A 13 3.18 11.10 4.52
N ARG A 14 2.48 9.97 4.46
CA ARG A 14 1.15 9.82 5.03
C ARG A 14 0.77 8.34 5.19
N PRO A 15 0.45 7.87 6.38
CA PRO A 15 0.69 8.52 7.69
C PRO A 15 2.19 8.58 8.03
N PRO A 16 2.58 9.07 9.21
CA PRO A 16 3.99 9.15 9.58
C PRO A 16 4.70 7.82 9.40
N GLY A 17 5.88 7.85 8.76
CA GLY A 17 6.68 6.67 8.46
C GLY A 17 6.34 5.98 7.14
N TRP A 18 5.32 6.41 6.44
CA TRP A 18 4.90 5.86 5.16
C TRP A 18 5.14 6.90 4.06
N HIS A 19 6.21 6.73 3.31
CA HIS A 19 6.61 7.62 2.22
C HIS A 19 6.19 7.02 0.92
N ARG A 20 5.34 7.72 0.16
CA ARG A 20 4.79 7.17 -1.07
C ARG A 20 4.97 8.08 -2.27
N ARG A 21 5.10 7.43 -3.42
CA ARG A 21 4.89 8.02 -4.74
C ARG A 21 3.75 7.25 -5.38
N TYR A 22 2.79 7.93 -5.96
CA TYR A 22 1.67 7.24 -6.58
C TYR A 22 1.35 7.79 -7.95
N PHE A 23 0.70 6.97 -8.75
CA PHE A 23 0.18 7.33 -10.06
C PHE A 23 -1.05 6.50 -10.37
N HIS A 24 -1.84 6.99 -11.33
CA HIS A 24 -3.02 6.27 -11.82
C HIS A 24 -2.75 5.80 -13.25
N SER A 25 -3.13 4.56 -13.54
CA SER A 25 -3.37 4.13 -14.92
C SER A 25 -4.85 4.37 -15.23
N THR A 26 -5.35 3.85 -16.35
CA THR A 26 -6.75 4.06 -16.71
C THR A 26 -7.71 3.51 -15.65
N HIS A 27 -7.40 2.36 -15.07
CA HIS A 27 -8.30 1.64 -14.16
C HIS A 27 -7.73 1.39 -12.77
N VAL A 28 -6.47 1.69 -12.53
CA VAL A 28 -5.75 1.21 -11.36
C VAL A 28 -4.91 2.33 -10.77
N THR A 29 -4.85 2.39 -9.44
CA THR A 29 -3.92 3.25 -8.71
C THR A 29 -2.78 2.42 -8.18
N PHE A 30 -1.54 2.86 -8.44
CA PHE A 30 -0.32 2.26 -7.93
C PHE A 30 0.32 3.22 -6.93
N ALA A 31 0.79 2.68 -5.82
CA ALA A 31 1.57 3.45 -4.85
C ALA A 31 2.84 2.68 -4.51
N HIS A 32 3.98 3.36 -4.62
CA HIS A 32 5.26 2.82 -4.20
C HIS A 32 5.58 3.40 -2.83
N TYR A 33 5.64 2.53 -1.83
CA TYR A 33 5.88 2.91 -0.45
C TYR A 33 7.27 2.53 0.00
N ASP A 34 7.92 3.48 0.72
CA ASP A 34 8.99 3.17 1.64
C ASP A 34 8.42 3.31 3.05
N PHE A 35 8.52 2.27 3.86
CA PHE A 35 7.95 2.28 5.20
C PHE A 35 9.03 2.11 6.27
N LYS A 36 8.73 2.67 7.44
CA LYS A 36 9.65 2.64 8.58
C LYS A 36 9.10 1.71 9.65
N ARG A 37 10.00 0.94 10.26
CA ARG A 37 9.68 0.04 11.35
C ARG A 37 8.87 0.74 12.44
N GLY A 38 7.79 0.09 12.86
CA GLY A 38 6.91 0.57 13.92
C GLY A 38 5.81 1.51 13.47
N SER A 39 5.84 1.97 12.22
CA SER A 39 4.77 2.82 11.68
C SER A 39 3.55 1.99 11.31
N SER A 40 2.38 2.60 11.39
CA SER A 40 1.12 1.89 11.17
C SER A 40 0.18 2.69 10.29
N ILE A 41 -0.63 1.97 9.53
CA ILE A 41 -1.81 2.52 8.87
C ILE A 41 -3.00 2.00 9.66
N HIS A 42 -3.81 2.92 10.23
CA HIS A 42 -4.94 2.57 11.07
C HIS A 42 -6.01 1.80 10.30
N GLU A 43 -6.88 1.11 11.04
CA GLU A 43 -7.97 0.35 10.44
C GLU A 43 -8.88 1.25 9.62
N HIS A 44 -9.15 0.84 8.38
CA HIS A 44 -9.99 1.56 7.44
C HIS A 44 -10.55 0.58 6.42
N PHE A 45 -11.43 1.07 5.55
CA PHE A 45 -11.93 0.31 4.40
C PHE A 45 -12.28 1.26 3.27
N HIS A 46 -12.31 0.72 2.06
CA HIS A 46 -12.68 1.45 0.85
C HIS A 46 -13.24 0.46 -0.17
N SER A 47 -13.92 0.97 -1.17
CA SER A 47 -14.59 0.11 -2.15
C SER A 47 -13.62 -0.64 -3.05
N GLN A 48 -12.41 -0.11 -3.22
CA GLN A 48 -11.42 -0.74 -4.08
C GLN A 48 -10.84 -2.02 -3.45
N GLU A 49 -10.62 -3.03 -4.28
CA GLU A 49 -9.74 -4.14 -3.93
C GLU A 49 -8.31 -3.60 -3.84
N GLU A 50 -7.55 -4.05 -2.84
CA GLU A 50 -6.19 -3.59 -2.64
C GLU A 50 -5.23 -4.75 -2.52
N VAL A 51 -4.12 -4.67 -3.25
CA VAL A 51 -3.07 -5.68 -3.22
C VAL A 51 -1.81 -5.06 -2.64
N TYR A 52 -1.22 -5.75 -1.65
CA TYR A 52 0.06 -5.38 -1.05
C TYR A 52 1.12 -6.34 -1.53
N GLU A 53 2.06 -5.86 -2.32
CA GLU A 53 3.22 -6.64 -2.74
C GLU A 53 4.46 -6.10 -2.05
N VAL A 54 4.96 -6.82 -1.04
CA VAL A 54 6.15 -6.41 -0.31
C VAL A 54 7.39 -6.79 -1.11
N ILE A 55 8.26 -5.81 -1.34
CA ILE A 55 9.53 -5.99 -2.05
C ILE A 55 10.66 -6.26 -1.05
N GLU A 56 10.70 -5.50 0.04
CA GLU A 56 11.67 -5.63 1.12
C GLU A 56 10.98 -5.43 2.46
N GLY A 57 11.45 -6.15 3.47
CA GLY A 57 10.92 -6.02 4.82
C GLY A 57 9.68 -6.84 5.07
N GLU A 58 8.99 -6.53 6.17
CA GLU A 58 7.82 -7.27 6.61
C GLU A 58 6.73 -6.33 7.09
N LEU A 59 5.50 -6.64 6.70
CA LEU A 59 4.30 -5.96 7.17
C LEU A 59 3.39 -6.97 7.87
N GLU A 60 2.83 -6.58 9.00
CA GLU A 60 1.69 -7.30 9.56
C GLU A 60 0.43 -6.67 8.95
N VAL A 61 -0.32 -7.46 8.20
CA VAL A 61 -1.57 -7.02 7.57
C VAL A 61 -2.71 -7.70 8.28
N ILE A 62 -3.62 -6.91 8.83
CA ILE A 62 -4.81 -7.41 9.52
C ILE A 62 -6.00 -7.17 8.60
N ILE A 63 -6.61 -8.26 8.14
CA ILE A 63 -7.74 -8.22 7.21
C ILE A 63 -8.94 -8.89 7.91
N ASP A 64 -10.01 -8.14 8.09
CA ASP A 64 -11.22 -8.63 8.75
C ASP A 64 -10.89 -9.29 10.11
N GLY A 65 -9.99 -8.64 10.87
CA GLY A 65 -9.56 -9.09 12.19
C GLY A 65 -8.52 -10.21 12.19
N VAL A 66 -8.11 -10.71 11.03
CA VAL A 66 -7.13 -11.80 10.94
C VAL A 66 -5.77 -11.26 10.52
N ALA A 67 -4.76 -11.46 11.36
CA ALA A 67 -3.40 -10.97 11.13
C ALA A 67 -2.56 -12.01 10.37
N GLN A 68 -1.83 -11.53 9.37
CA GLN A 68 -0.81 -12.32 8.66
C GLN A 68 0.39 -11.44 8.34
N ILE A 69 1.53 -12.10 8.14
CA ILE A 69 2.76 -11.41 7.74
C ILE A 69 2.86 -11.39 6.23
N ALA A 70 3.00 -10.21 5.66
CA ALA A 70 3.30 -10.02 4.25
C ALA A 70 4.79 -9.71 4.11
N ARG A 71 5.48 -10.41 3.23
CA ARG A 71 6.90 -10.25 2.93
C ARG A 71 7.15 -10.60 1.48
N ALA A 72 8.37 -10.41 1.00
CA ALA A 72 8.72 -10.79 -0.37
C ALA A 72 8.28 -12.23 -0.67
N GLY A 73 7.51 -12.39 -1.75
CA GLY A 73 6.95 -13.68 -2.15
C GLY A 73 5.56 -14.00 -1.59
N LEU A 74 5.05 -13.19 -0.66
CA LEU A 74 3.68 -13.31 -0.13
C LEU A 74 2.91 -12.03 -0.41
N VAL A 75 1.83 -12.14 -1.15
CA VAL A 75 0.99 -11.01 -1.54
C VAL A 75 -0.25 -11.01 -0.65
N ALA A 76 -0.58 -9.86 -0.06
CA ALA A 76 -1.84 -9.69 0.66
C ALA A 76 -2.87 -9.11 -0.28
N ILE A 77 -4.05 -9.72 -0.33
CA ILE A 77 -5.17 -9.25 -1.15
C ILE A 77 -6.31 -8.88 -0.22
N VAL A 78 -6.67 -7.60 -0.23
CA VAL A 78 -7.75 -7.05 0.60
C VAL A 78 -8.97 -6.85 -0.28
N PRO A 79 -10.05 -7.61 -0.07
CA PRO A 79 -11.28 -7.39 -0.84
C PRO A 79 -11.87 -6.02 -0.61
N GLY A 80 -12.64 -5.53 -1.59
CA GLY A 80 -13.35 -4.27 -1.45
C GLY A 80 -14.26 -4.25 -0.22
N ASN A 81 -14.30 -3.11 0.47
CA ASN A 81 -15.13 -2.84 1.65
C ASN A 81 -14.79 -3.69 2.88
N VAL A 82 -13.67 -4.38 2.90
CA VAL A 82 -13.22 -5.15 4.05
C VAL A 82 -12.26 -4.30 4.89
N ARG A 83 -12.49 -4.26 6.21
CA ARG A 83 -11.65 -3.52 7.14
C ARG A 83 -10.26 -4.13 7.19
N HIS A 84 -9.27 -3.27 7.17
CA HIS A 84 -7.87 -3.70 7.21
C HIS A 84 -6.98 -2.63 7.84
N SER A 85 -5.87 -3.08 8.40
CA SER A 85 -4.83 -2.23 8.95
C SER A 85 -3.47 -2.87 8.68
N VAL A 86 -2.41 -2.06 8.78
CA VAL A 86 -1.06 -2.52 8.46
C VAL A 86 -0.09 -1.95 9.47
N LYS A 87 0.87 -2.78 9.91
CA LYS A 87 1.97 -2.35 10.76
C LYS A 87 3.28 -2.80 10.15
N ALA A 88 4.23 -1.88 10.06
CA ALA A 88 5.58 -2.18 9.59
C ALA A 88 6.38 -2.86 10.71
N LEU A 89 6.81 -4.09 10.49
CA LEU A 89 7.62 -4.85 11.43
C LEU A 89 9.11 -4.61 11.24
N SER A 90 9.47 -4.00 10.11
CA SER A 90 10.83 -3.60 9.77
C SER A 90 10.74 -2.37 8.87
N ASP A 91 11.88 -1.79 8.53
CA ASP A 91 11.96 -0.89 7.37
C ASP A 91 11.75 -1.73 6.11
N GLY A 92 11.26 -1.11 5.05
CA GLY A 92 11.08 -1.83 3.80
C GLY A 92 10.39 -1.05 2.72
N ARG A 93 10.01 -1.78 1.67
CA ARG A 93 9.36 -1.23 0.47
C ARG A 93 8.24 -2.15 0.03
N ALA A 94 7.16 -1.54 -0.43
CA ALA A 94 6.02 -2.27 -0.95
C ALA A 94 5.39 -1.52 -2.12
N ILE A 95 4.74 -2.27 -3.01
CA ILE A 95 3.90 -1.74 -4.06
C ILE A 95 2.46 -2.05 -3.69
N ILE A 96 1.64 -1.02 -3.64
CA ILE A 96 0.22 -1.14 -3.34
C ILE A 96 -0.56 -0.85 -4.61
N VAL A 97 -1.53 -1.71 -4.92
CA VAL A 97 -2.35 -1.58 -6.13
C VAL A 97 -3.82 -1.57 -5.72
N ASP A 98 -4.55 -0.54 -6.14
CA ASP A 98 -6.00 -0.43 -5.90
C ASP A 98 -6.76 -0.50 -7.21
N HIS A 99 -7.81 -1.31 -7.27
CA HIS A 99 -8.69 -1.45 -8.41
C HIS A 99 -10.16 -1.43 -7.97
N PRO A 100 -11.03 -0.66 -8.63
CA PRO A 100 -10.72 0.38 -9.61
C PRO A 100 -9.89 1.51 -8.99
N LEU A 101 -9.44 2.45 -9.78
CA LEU A 101 -8.56 3.51 -9.30
C LEU A 101 -9.21 4.32 -8.17
N ARG A 102 -8.35 4.84 -7.28
CA ARG A 102 -8.76 5.71 -6.16
C ARG A 102 -8.44 7.16 -6.52
N PRO A 103 -9.41 7.92 -7.05
CA PRO A 103 -9.14 9.29 -7.48
C PRO A 103 -8.77 10.23 -6.33
N ASP A 104 -9.19 9.90 -5.12
CA ASP A 104 -8.89 10.67 -3.91
C ASP A 104 -7.66 10.15 -3.15
N PHE A 105 -6.91 9.24 -3.75
CA PHE A 105 -5.68 8.72 -3.15
C PHE A 105 -4.66 9.85 -3.02
N GLY A 106 -4.21 10.08 -1.85
CA GLY A 106 -3.33 11.19 -1.57
C GLY A 106 -3.78 11.92 -0.33
#